data_dc3f3329a696d7604881deff1bdbb7f2
#
_entry.id   dc3f3329a696d7604881deff1bdbb7f2
#
_cell.length_a   1.000
_cell.length_b   1.000
_cell.length_c   1.000
_cell.angle_alpha   90.00
_cell.angle_beta   90.00
_cell.angle_gamma   90.00
#
_symmetry.space_group_name_H-M   'P 1'
#
loop_
_entity.id
_entity.type
_entity.pdbx_description
1 polymer ?
#
loop_
_entity_poly.entity_id
_entity_poly.type
_entity_poly.pdbx_seq_one_letter_code
_entity_poly.pdbx_strand_id
1 'polypeptide(L)'
;TKTILCLILGFLSSLVLGFLVVPFFKKCHMYQSISKTISKRHLLKEGTPTMGGVIFIFSTLLITIFLFLNKNIHFNLNLFIILCVFILYALLGFIDDFLKIRFHNNKGLSIVLKFFIQVIIGVLFFIIFLISGNNTIINFYLFSIDLKYLYGLLILFMLVGSSNAVNITDGLDGLAGGLCVVAFISYGIIAFNSPFILGYEEIGIFCFTLAGALIGFLFFNFYPAKIFMGDLGSLSLGATLASVSILLKCELSLIIIGLVFIIETLSSFIQIISIRYFNKKVFLKSPLHHHFEMLGFKETDIIKLFYLVGLICSLISLIYILLH
;
A
#
# COMPACT_ATOMS: atom_id res chain seq x y z
N THR A 1 -12.06 22.51 1.06
CA THR A 1 -11.27 23.01 2.22
C THR A 1 -10.91 21.91 3.21
N LYS A 2 -11.86 21.02 3.63
CA LYS A 2 -11.59 19.91 4.57
C LYS A 2 -10.51 18.95 4.06
N THR A 3 -10.55 18.56 2.79
CA THR A 3 -9.60 17.61 2.17
C THR A 3 -8.15 18.10 2.21
N ILE A 4 -7.95 19.36 1.83
CA ILE A 4 -6.62 20.00 1.87
C ILE A 4 -6.10 20.07 3.30
N LEU A 5 -6.98 20.41 4.26
CA LEU A 5 -6.62 20.46 5.67
C LEU A 5 -6.15 19.08 6.17
N CYS A 6 -6.89 18.01 5.84
CA CYS A 6 -6.55 16.64 6.23
C CYS A 6 -5.20 16.19 5.63
N LEU A 7 -4.95 16.53 4.37
CA LEU A 7 -3.67 16.27 3.71
C LEU A 7 -2.52 17.01 4.42
N ILE A 8 -2.70 18.30 4.74
CA ILE A 8 -1.69 19.11 5.45
C ILE A 8 -1.45 18.56 6.86
N LEU A 9 -2.51 18.21 7.60
CA LEU A 9 -2.38 17.66 8.95
C LEU A 9 -1.64 16.31 8.93
N GLY A 10 -1.99 15.42 7.99
CA GLY A 10 -1.27 14.16 7.76
C GLY A 10 0.20 14.38 7.46
N PHE A 11 0.50 15.31 6.55
CA PHE A 11 1.87 15.67 6.18
C PHE A 11 2.68 16.19 7.38
N LEU A 12 2.17 17.18 8.08
CA LEU A 12 2.88 17.79 9.20
C LEU A 12 3.11 16.81 10.36
N SER A 13 2.09 16.01 10.71
CA SER A 13 2.22 15.00 11.75
C SER A 13 3.26 13.93 11.40
N SER A 14 3.28 13.50 10.13
CA SER A 14 4.25 12.53 9.64
C SER A 14 5.67 13.09 9.60
N LEU A 15 5.86 14.35 9.24
CA LEU A 15 7.17 15.01 9.32
C LEU A 15 7.67 15.05 10.77
N VAL A 16 6.84 15.49 11.70
CA VAL A 16 7.22 15.56 13.12
C VAL A 16 7.61 14.18 13.65
N LEU A 17 6.78 13.17 13.39
CA LEU A 17 7.07 11.79 13.80
C LEU A 17 8.34 11.26 13.13
N GLY A 18 8.57 11.57 11.85
CA GLY A 18 9.77 11.13 11.14
C GLY A 18 11.06 11.69 11.76
N PHE A 19 11.07 12.95 12.16
CA PHE A 19 12.22 13.53 12.87
C PHE A 19 12.48 12.88 14.24
N LEU A 20 11.50 12.29 14.88
CA LEU A 20 11.64 11.55 16.14
C LEU A 20 12.01 10.08 15.90
N VAL A 21 11.31 9.41 15.00
CA VAL A 21 11.43 7.95 14.77
C VAL A 21 12.75 7.60 14.08
N VAL A 22 13.19 8.37 13.08
CA VAL A 22 14.42 8.03 12.32
C VAL A 22 15.65 7.99 13.23
N PRO A 23 15.97 9.01 14.06
CA PRO A 23 17.12 8.93 14.95
C PRO A 23 16.94 7.87 16.05
N PHE A 24 15.72 7.65 16.55
CA PHE A 24 15.42 6.62 17.52
C PHE A 24 15.71 5.22 16.97
N PHE A 25 15.24 4.90 15.76
CA PHE A 25 15.48 3.58 15.14
C PHE A 25 16.93 3.36 14.80
N LYS A 26 17.66 4.41 14.40
CA LYS A 26 19.13 4.33 14.26
C LYS A 26 19.82 3.98 15.58
N LYS A 27 19.41 4.60 16.68
CA LYS A 27 19.97 4.32 18.02
C LYS A 27 19.63 2.89 18.50
N CYS A 28 18.45 2.39 18.15
CA CYS A 28 18.02 1.03 18.49
C CYS A 28 18.57 -0.05 17.55
N HIS A 29 19.38 0.32 16.56
CA HIS A 29 19.96 -0.61 15.57
C HIS A 29 18.90 -1.45 14.85
N MET A 30 17.78 -0.83 14.45
CA MET A 30 16.68 -1.50 13.77
C MET A 30 16.98 -1.66 12.27
N TYR A 31 18.02 -2.44 11.95
CA TYR A 31 18.49 -2.67 10.59
C TYR A 31 18.08 -4.07 10.12
N GLN A 32 17.66 -4.17 8.86
CA GLN A 32 17.48 -5.45 8.20
C GLN A 32 18.77 -5.88 7.51
N SER A 33 19.12 -7.17 7.57
CA SER A 33 20.27 -7.71 6.86
C SER A 33 20.02 -7.68 5.35
N ILE A 34 20.93 -7.05 4.60
CA ILE A 34 20.86 -7.00 3.14
C ILE A 34 21.43 -8.30 2.58
N SER A 35 20.70 -8.94 1.67
CA SER A 35 21.16 -10.16 1.01
C SER A 35 22.41 -9.87 0.16
N LYS A 36 23.47 -10.67 0.34
CA LYS A 36 24.74 -10.55 -0.40
C LYS A 36 24.62 -10.78 -1.92
N THR A 37 23.47 -11.27 -2.39
CA THR A 37 23.18 -11.53 -3.82
C THR A 37 22.69 -10.29 -4.57
N ILE A 38 22.54 -9.16 -3.89
CA ILE A 38 22.02 -7.91 -4.46
C ILE A 38 23.20 -7.05 -4.97
N SER A 39 22.94 -6.18 -5.96
CA SER A 39 23.96 -5.35 -6.61
C SER A 39 24.76 -4.51 -5.62
N LYS A 40 26.01 -4.15 -5.99
CA LYS A 40 26.91 -3.31 -5.16
C LYS A 40 26.25 -2.00 -4.68
N ARG A 41 25.26 -1.47 -5.43
CA ARG A 41 24.49 -0.26 -5.06
C ARG A 41 23.66 -0.45 -3.79
N HIS A 42 23.09 -1.64 -3.58
CA HIS A 42 22.33 -1.94 -2.37
C HIS A 42 23.21 -2.12 -1.13
N LEU A 43 24.49 -2.47 -1.30
CA LEU A 43 25.44 -2.50 -0.17
C LEU A 43 25.70 -1.10 0.43
N LEU A 44 25.53 -0.04 -0.36
CA LEU A 44 25.62 1.35 0.14
C LEU A 44 24.45 1.75 1.04
N LYS A 45 23.35 0.96 1.03
CA LYS A 45 22.17 1.16 1.88
C LYS A 45 22.28 0.43 3.22
N GLU A 46 23.38 -0.26 3.48
CA GLU A 46 23.67 -0.92 4.76
C GLU A 46 23.68 0.11 5.89
N GLY A 47 22.98 -0.19 7.00
CA GLY A 47 22.84 0.76 8.11
C GLY A 47 21.66 1.72 7.99
N THR A 48 20.79 1.59 6.97
CA THR A 48 19.52 2.29 6.92
C THR A 48 18.48 1.51 7.73
N PRO A 49 17.81 2.13 8.73
CA PRO A 49 16.80 1.45 9.53
C PRO A 49 15.56 1.11 8.69
N THR A 50 14.88 0.04 9.06
CA THR A 50 13.59 -0.40 8.48
C THR A 50 12.41 -0.10 9.41
N MET A 51 11.20 -0.55 9.04
CA MET A 51 9.94 -0.33 9.77
C MET A 51 9.49 1.14 9.79
N GLY A 52 9.91 1.95 8.81
CA GLY A 52 9.51 3.35 8.68
C GLY A 52 8.02 3.57 8.46
N GLY A 53 7.29 2.52 8.07
CA GLY A 53 5.83 2.53 8.02
C GLY A 53 5.14 3.02 9.30
N VAL A 54 5.79 2.85 10.46
CA VAL A 54 5.33 3.40 11.74
C VAL A 54 5.02 4.90 11.63
N ILE A 55 5.81 5.67 10.90
CA ILE A 55 5.68 7.12 10.78
C ILE A 55 4.31 7.51 10.22
N PHE A 56 3.96 7.01 9.04
CA PHE A 56 2.69 7.38 8.40
C PHE A 56 1.49 6.65 9.00
N ILE A 57 1.66 5.44 9.54
CA ILE A 57 0.57 4.71 10.19
C ILE A 57 0.12 5.45 11.46
N PHE A 58 1.05 5.77 12.36
CA PHE A 58 0.69 6.51 13.56
C PHE A 58 0.19 7.91 13.25
N SER A 59 0.78 8.61 12.26
CA SER A 59 0.28 9.91 11.80
C SER A 59 -1.17 9.83 11.34
N THR A 60 -1.49 8.87 10.49
CA THR A 60 -2.85 8.70 9.95
C THR A 60 -3.84 8.39 11.07
N LEU A 61 -3.51 7.46 11.97
CA LEU A 61 -4.37 7.11 13.10
C LEU A 61 -4.58 8.31 14.05
N LEU A 62 -3.51 9.04 14.39
CA LEU A 62 -3.58 10.20 15.26
C LEU A 62 -4.49 11.28 14.67
N ILE A 63 -4.33 11.61 13.39
CA ILE A 63 -5.16 12.62 12.75
C ILE A 63 -6.60 12.13 12.58
N THR A 64 -6.83 10.85 12.26
CA THR A 64 -8.18 10.28 12.18
C THR A 64 -8.90 10.37 13.53
N ILE A 65 -8.22 10.02 14.64
CA ILE A 65 -8.76 10.16 16.00
C ILE A 65 -9.03 11.63 16.33
N PHE A 66 -8.10 12.53 16.01
CA PHE A 66 -8.27 13.96 16.22
C PHE A 66 -9.51 14.51 15.49
N LEU A 67 -9.70 14.13 14.23
CA LEU A 67 -10.86 14.55 13.43
C LEU A 67 -12.17 13.98 13.98
N PHE A 68 -12.15 12.75 14.49
CA PHE A 68 -13.30 12.14 15.15
C PHE A 68 -13.68 12.86 16.44
N LEU A 69 -12.72 13.15 17.32
CA LEU A 69 -12.95 13.86 18.58
C LEU A 69 -13.49 15.28 18.36
N ASN A 70 -13.07 15.93 17.27
CA ASN A 70 -13.56 17.26 16.88
C ASN A 70 -14.86 17.21 16.05
N LYS A 71 -15.51 16.04 15.93
CA LYS A 71 -16.77 15.86 15.19
C LYS A 71 -16.69 16.23 13.69
N ASN A 72 -15.49 16.21 13.12
CA ASN A 72 -15.28 16.46 11.69
C ASN A 72 -15.57 15.24 10.81
N ILE A 73 -15.52 14.05 11.41
CA ILE A 73 -15.89 12.77 10.80
C ILE A 73 -16.80 11.99 11.76
N HIS A 74 -17.66 11.16 11.19
CA HIS A 74 -18.51 10.24 11.93
C HIS A 74 -17.95 8.83 11.86
N PHE A 75 -18.06 8.08 12.96
CA PHE A 75 -17.65 6.69 12.96
C PHE A 75 -18.74 5.84 12.33
N ASN A 76 -18.43 5.22 11.20
CA ASN A 76 -19.32 4.29 10.50
C ASN A 76 -18.59 2.96 10.25
N LEU A 77 -19.33 1.92 9.88
CA LEU A 77 -18.78 0.59 9.69
C LEU A 77 -17.76 0.52 8.54
N ASN A 78 -17.91 1.31 7.49
CA ASN A 78 -16.95 1.32 6.38
C ASN A 78 -15.61 1.91 6.81
N LEU A 79 -15.60 3.02 7.57
CA LEU A 79 -14.37 3.55 8.15
C LEU A 79 -13.75 2.54 9.14
N PHE A 80 -14.57 1.86 9.94
CA PHE A 80 -14.10 0.81 10.85
C PHE A 80 -13.40 -0.32 10.11
N ILE A 81 -13.96 -0.80 9.00
CA ILE A 81 -13.34 -1.84 8.15
C ILE A 81 -11.97 -1.37 7.66
N ILE A 82 -11.86 -0.15 7.13
CA ILE A 82 -10.59 0.39 6.64
C ILE A 82 -9.56 0.45 7.76
N LEU A 83 -9.92 0.97 8.93
CA LEU A 83 -9.01 1.08 10.07
C LEU A 83 -8.58 -0.30 10.57
N CYS A 84 -9.50 -1.26 10.63
CA CYS A 84 -9.17 -2.64 11.01
C CYS A 84 -8.16 -3.26 10.05
N VAL A 85 -8.38 -3.16 8.73
CA VAL A 85 -7.45 -3.70 7.73
C VAL A 85 -6.11 -2.99 7.81
N PHE A 86 -6.10 -1.67 7.89
CA PHE A 86 -4.89 -0.86 7.98
C PHE A 86 -4.03 -1.26 9.17
N ILE A 87 -4.65 -1.43 10.35
CA ILE A 87 -3.95 -1.80 11.59
C ILE A 87 -3.54 -3.28 11.57
N LEU A 88 -4.42 -4.20 11.18
CA LEU A 88 -4.13 -5.64 11.23
C LEU A 88 -3.03 -6.04 10.24
N TYR A 89 -3.01 -5.46 9.03
CA TYR A 89 -1.91 -5.67 8.09
C TYR A 89 -0.62 -4.98 8.53
N ALA A 90 -0.71 -3.82 9.20
CA ALA A 90 0.45 -3.19 9.82
C ALA A 90 1.04 -4.07 10.93
N LEU A 91 0.21 -4.65 11.80
CA LEU A 91 0.65 -5.59 12.84
C LEU A 91 1.28 -6.86 12.24
N LEU A 92 0.68 -7.41 11.18
CA LEU A 92 1.25 -8.55 10.46
C LEU A 92 2.66 -8.24 9.93
N GLY A 93 2.80 -7.09 9.26
CA GLY A 93 4.10 -6.64 8.76
C GLY A 93 5.08 -6.29 9.87
N PHE A 94 4.61 -5.70 10.96
CA PHE A 94 5.42 -5.43 12.15
C PHE A 94 6.04 -6.71 12.73
N ILE A 95 5.23 -7.76 12.90
CA ILE A 95 5.71 -9.05 13.40
C ILE A 95 6.74 -9.63 12.44
N ASP A 96 6.49 -9.57 11.13
CA ASP A 96 7.41 -10.07 10.11
C ASP A 96 8.76 -9.35 10.14
N ASP A 97 8.74 -8.02 10.14
CA ASP A 97 9.95 -7.18 10.22
C ASP A 97 10.68 -7.37 11.56
N PHE A 98 9.96 -7.42 12.68
CA PHE A 98 10.53 -7.63 14.00
C PHE A 98 11.28 -8.97 14.10
N LEU A 99 10.70 -10.04 13.55
CA LEU A 99 11.37 -11.35 13.51
C LEU A 99 12.64 -11.32 12.67
N LYS A 100 12.62 -10.64 11.51
CA LYS A 100 13.82 -10.46 10.66
C LYS A 100 14.94 -9.74 11.40
N ILE A 101 14.61 -8.68 12.14
CA ILE A 101 15.58 -7.92 12.94
C ILE A 101 16.08 -8.76 14.11
N ARG A 102 15.18 -9.37 14.88
CA ARG A 102 15.52 -10.13 16.10
C ARG A 102 16.43 -11.32 15.84
N PHE A 103 16.19 -12.04 14.73
CA PHE A 103 16.97 -13.23 14.36
C PHE A 103 18.09 -12.95 13.36
N HIS A 104 18.33 -11.69 12.99
CA HIS A 104 19.35 -11.28 12.04
C HIS A 104 19.33 -12.08 10.74
N ASN A 105 18.13 -12.43 10.26
CA ASN A 105 17.92 -13.16 9.02
C ASN A 105 16.73 -12.59 8.24
N ASN A 106 16.64 -12.95 6.95
CA ASN A 106 15.58 -12.45 6.07
C ASN A 106 14.34 -13.37 6.02
N LYS A 107 14.21 -14.35 6.93
CA LYS A 107 13.13 -15.34 6.81
C LYS A 107 11.78 -14.85 7.34
N GLY A 108 11.75 -13.95 8.35
CA GLY A 108 10.50 -13.43 8.92
C GLY A 108 9.49 -14.55 9.29
N LEU A 109 8.21 -14.26 9.09
CA LEU A 109 7.14 -15.25 9.21
C LEU A 109 7.18 -16.26 8.06
N SER A 110 6.75 -17.51 8.31
CA SER A 110 6.57 -18.46 7.22
C SER A 110 5.48 -17.97 6.25
N ILE A 111 5.69 -18.24 4.95
CA ILE A 111 4.75 -17.84 3.88
C ILE A 111 3.33 -18.35 4.19
N VAL A 112 3.23 -19.61 4.67
CA VAL A 112 1.95 -20.22 5.00
C VAL A 112 1.24 -19.50 6.15
N LEU A 113 1.97 -19.17 7.22
CA LEU A 113 1.40 -18.46 8.37
C LEU A 113 0.96 -17.05 7.99
N LYS A 114 1.78 -16.32 7.23
CA LYS A 114 1.47 -15.00 6.71
C LYS A 114 0.19 -15.02 5.87
N PHE A 115 0.09 -15.98 4.94
CA PHE A 115 -1.09 -16.17 4.11
C PHE A 115 -2.33 -16.51 4.95
N PHE A 116 -2.21 -17.42 5.93
CA PHE A 116 -3.32 -17.80 6.79
C PHE A 116 -3.88 -16.61 7.60
N ILE A 117 -3.01 -15.77 8.15
CA ILE A 117 -3.44 -14.54 8.85
C ILE A 117 -4.15 -13.58 7.89
N GLN A 118 -3.63 -13.40 6.68
CA GLN A 118 -4.27 -12.58 5.65
C GLN A 118 -5.67 -13.10 5.29
N VAL A 119 -5.84 -14.41 5.20
CA VAL A 119 -7.15 -15.04 4.97
C VAL A 119 -8.12 -14.76 6.11
N ILE A 120 -7.69 -14.88 7.37
CA ILE A 120 -8.52 -14.55 8.53
C ILE A 120 -8.98 -13.08 8.47
N ILE A 121 -8.08 -12.16 8.19
CA ILE A 121 -8.42 -10.74 8.06
C ILE A 121 -9.43 -10.52 6.94
N GLY A 122 -9.26 -11.16 5.79
CA GLY A 122 -10.20 -11.07 4.67
C GLY A 122 -11.58 -11.65 4.96
N VAL A 123 -11.67 -12.74 5.71
CA VAL A 123 -12.94 -13.31 6.17
C VAL A 123 -13.64 -12.34 7.13
N LEU A 124 -12.92 -11.77 8.10
CA LEU A 124 -13.45 -10.76 9.01
C LEU A 124 -13.95 -9.52 8.24
N PHE A 125 -13.17 -9.05 7.26
CA PHE A 125 -13.59 -7.99 6.36
C PHE A 125 -14.94 -8.31 5.73
N PHE A 126 -15.07 -9.48 5.10
CA PHE A 126 -16.29 -9.85 4.39
C PHE A 126 -17.50 -9.95 5.32
N ILE A 127 -17.33 -10.48 6.52
CA ILE A 127 -18.43 -10.54 7.52
C ILE A 127 -18.88 -9.12 7.89
N ILE A 128 -17.98 -8.22 8.22
CA ILE A 128 -18.34 -6.85 8.60
C ILE A 128 -18.91 -6.09 7.41
N PHE A 129 -18.38 -6.33 6.19
CA PHE A 129 -18.86 -5.76 4.94
C PHE A 129 -20.34 -6.10 4.69
N LEU A 130 -20.76 -7.35 4.94
CA LEU A 130 -22.16 -7.75 4.84
C LEU A 130 -23.03 -7.13 5.95
N ILE A 131 -22.52 -7.08 7.19
CA ILE A 131 -23.23 -6.47 8.32
C ILE A 131 -23.46 -4.96 8.09
N SER A 132 -22.52 -4.28 7.43
CA SER A 132 -22.66 -2.85 7.10
C SER A 132 -23.64 -2.56 5.97
N GLY A 133 -24.31 -3.58 5.43
CA GLY A 133 -25.33 -3.43 4.39
C GLY A 133 -24.76 -3.17 2.98
N ASN A 134 -23.47 -3.38 2.79
CA ASN A 134 -22.86 -3.28 1.46
C ASN A 134 -23.35 -4.42 0.56
N ASN A 135 -23.60 -4.11 -0.71
CA ASN A 135 -24.01 -5.11 -1.69
C ASN A 135 -22.79 -5.87 -2.28
N THR A 136 -23.06 -7.04 -2.84
CA THR A 136 -22.05 -7.93 -3.45
C THR A 136 -22.00 -7.83 -4.97
N ILE A 137 -22.49 -6.70 -5.51
CA ILE A 137 -22.55 -6.45 -6.94
C ILE A 137 -21.27 -5.81 -7.42
N ILE A 138 -20.69 -6.35 -8.50
CA ILE A 138 -19.63 -5.71 -9.28
C ILE A 138 -20.26 -5.03 -10.47
N ASN A 139 -19.95 -3.76 -10.65
CA ASN A 139 -20.42 -2.98 -11.78
C ASN A 139 -19.36 -2.98 -12.89
N PHE A 140 -19.73 -3.60 -14.03
CA PHE A 140 -19.04 -3.42 -15.30
C PHE A 140 -19.79 -2.32 -16.08
N TYR A 141 -19.11 -1.69 -17.02
CA TYR A 141 -19.72 -0.61 -17.83
C TYR A 141 -21.04 -0.98 -18.49
N LEU A 142 -21.16 -2.21 -19.01
CA LEU A 142 -22.31 -2.69 -19.78
C LEU A 142 -23.30 -3.54 -18.98
N PHE A 143 -22.89 -4.07 -17.84
CA PHE A 143 -23.68 -4.98 -17.02
C PHE A 143 -23.16 -5.01 -15.60
N SER A 144 -23.96 -5.52 -14.68
CA SER A 144 -23.57 -5.77 -13.30
C SER A 144 -23.78 -7.24 -12.95
N ILE A 145 -22.91 -7.79 -12.09
CA ILE A 145 -22.97 -9.19 -11.64
C ILE A 145 -23.01 -9.21 -10.12
N ASP A 146 -24.05 -9.83 -9.57
CA ASP A 146 -24.09 -10.12 -8.13
C ASP A 146 -23.35 -11.43 -7.85
N LEU A 147 -22.17 -11.33 -7.26
CA LEU A 147 -21.34 -12.47 -6.89
C LEU A 147 -21.78 -13.16 -5.60
N LYS A 148 -22.65 -12.55 -4.81
CA LYS A 148 -23.09 -13.08 -3.50
C LYS A 148 -21.88 -13.53 -2.65
N TYR A 149 -21.86 -14.79 -2.20
CA TYR A 149 -20.75 -15.32 -1.38
C TYR A 149 -19.40 -15.39 -2.12
N LEU A 150 -19.40 -15.47 -3.46
CA LEU A 150 -18.16 -15.42 -4.24
C LEU A 150 -17.46 -14.05 -4.15
N TYR A 151 -18.19 -13.01 -3.78
CA TYR A 151 -17.59 -11.70 -3.51
C TYR A 151 -16.59 -11.75 -2.36
N GLY A 152 -16.78 -12.65 -1.38
CA GLY A 152 -15.78 -12.91 -0.34
C GLY A 152 -14.46 -13.44 -0.88
N LEU A 153 -14.46 -14.29 -1.91
CA LEU A 153 -13.24 -14.76 -2.58
C LEU A 153 -12.55 -13.61 -3.33
N LEU A 154 -13.32 -12.73 -3.95
CA LEU A 154 -12.78 -11.53 -4.59
C LEU A 154 -12.10 -10.61 -3.56
N ILE A 155 -12.74 -10.36 -2.42
CA ILE A 155 -12.16 -9.60 -1.32
C ILE A 155 -10.83 -10.21 -0.88
N LEU A 156 -10.79 -11.52 -0.63
CA LEU A 156 -9.57 -12.23 -0.28
C LEU A 156 -8.47 -12.05 -1.32
N PHE A 157 -8.81 -12.25 -2.59
CA PHE A 157 -7.87 -12.09 -3.70
C PHE A 157 -7.33 -10.67 -3.76
N MET A 158 -8.19 -9.65 -3.63
CA MET A 158 -7.79 -8.25 -3.69
C MET A 158 -6.92 -7.85 -2.50
N LEU A 159 -7.29 -8.22 -1.27
CA LEU A 159 -6.52 -7.89 -0.07
C LEU A 159 -5.13 -8.55 -0.09
N VAL A 160 -5.08 -9.86 -0.33
CA VAL A 160 -3.83 -10.62 -0.37
C VAL A 160 -2.98 -10.19 -1.57
N GLY A 161 -3.59 -10.07 -2.75
CA GLY A 161 -2.90 -9.68 -3.98
C GLY A 161 -2.29 -8.29 -3.87
N SER A 162 -3.08 -7.29 -3.47
CA SER A 162 -2.61 -5.90 -3.38
C SER A 162 -1.58 -5.69 -2.28
N SER A 163 -1.75 -6.33 -1.10
CA SER A 163 -0.76 -6.22 -0.02
C SER A 163 0.61 -6.75 -0.45
N ASN A 164 0.64 -7.92 -1.09
CA ASN A 164 1.88 -8.48 -1.57
C ASN A 164 2.43 -7.73 -2.80
N ALA A 165 1.57 -7.17 -3.66
CA ALA A 165 2.01 -6.40 -4.83
C ALA A 165 2.71 -5.10 -4.42
N VAL A 166 2.17 -4.35 -3.45
CA VAL A 166 2.84 -3.16 -2.91
C VAL A 166 4.14 -3.54 -2.22
N ASN A 167 4.16 -4.65 -1.47
CA ASN A 167 5.38 -5.15 -0.80
C ASN A 167 6.48 -5.54 -1.81
N ILE A 168 6.14 -6.21 -2.93
CA ILE A 168 7.09 -6.54 -4.00
C ILE A 168 7.63 -5.26 -4.68
N THR A 169 6.81 -4.21 -4.78
CA THR A 169 7.20 -2.93 -5.39
C THR A 169 8.09 -2.08 -4.48
N ASP A 170 8.11 -2.34 -3.16
CA ASP A 170 8.93 -1.61 -2.19
C ASP A 170 10.43 -2.02 -2.24
N GLY A 171 11.00 -2.06 -3.44
CA GLY A 171 12.39 -2.42 -3.68
C GLY A 171 13.34 -1.23 -3.95
N LEU A 172 12.80 -0.04 -4.27
CA LEU A 172 13.55 1.19 -4.51
C LEU A 172 13.06 2.31 -3.59
N ASP A 173 13.99 3.20 -3.20
CA ASP A 173 13.74 4.29 -2.26
C ASP A 173 12.62 5.22 -2.73
N GLY A 174 11.48 5.23 -2.01
CA GLY A 174 10.33 6.06 -2.32
C GLY A 174 9.35 5.49 -3.36
N LEU A 175 9.70 4.43 -4.10
CA LEU A 175 8.87 3.93 -5.20
C LEU A 175 7.46 3.57 -4.76
N ALA A 176 7.31 2.63 -3.83
CA ALA A 176 6.01 2.16 -3.37
C ALA A 176 5.22 3.27 -2.67
N GLY A 177 5.89 4.05 -1.80
CA GLY A 177 5.26 5.16 -1.09
C GLY A 177 4.67 6.22 -2.03
N GLY A 178 5.42 6.63 -3.05
CA GLY A 178 4.94 7.65 -3.98
C GLY A 178 3.81 7.17 -4.90
N LEU A 179 3.86 5.92 -5.36
CA LEU A 179 2.75 5.32 -6.10
C LEU A 179 1.48 5.23 -5.23
N CYS A 180 1.62 4.90 -3.95
CA CYS A 180 0.50 4.90 -3.01
C CYS A 180 -0.06 6.30 -2.77
N VAL A 181 0.76 7.36 -2.73
CA VAL A 181 0.27 8.74 -2.64
C VAL A 181 -0.66 9.04 -3.81
N VAL A 182 -0.23 8.75 -5.04
CA VAL A 182 -1.05 8.97 -6.25
C VAL A 182 -2.36 8.18 -6.15
N ALA A 183 -2.30 6.92 -5.76
CA ALA A 183 -3.46 6.04 -5.65
C ALA A 183 -4.45 6.54 -4.57
N PHE A 184 -4.00 6.90 -3.37
CA PHE A 184 -4.88 7.39 -2.31
C PHE A 184 -5.49 8.75 -2.61
N ILE A 185 -4.76 9.65 -3.26
CA ILE A 185 -5.35 10.92 -3.75
C ILE A 185 -6.46 10.62 -4.76
N SER A 186 -6.24 9.70 -5.69
CA SER A 186 -7.24 9.31 -6.68
C SER A 186 -8.50 8.73 -6.03
N TYR A 187 -8.34 7.81 -5.09
CA TYR A 187 -9.48 7.26 -4.35
C TYR A 187 -10.17 8.30 -3.45
N GLY A 188 -9.42 9.23 -2.88
CA GLY A 188 -9.99 10.37 -2.17
C GLY A 188 -10.89 11.22 -3.06
N ILE A 189 -10.48 11.49 -4.30
CA ILE A 189 -11.32 12.21 -5.30
C ILE A 189 -12.54 11.38 -5.67
N ILE A 190 -12.37 10.08 -5.96
CA ILE A 190 -13.49 9.17 -6.28
C ILE A 190 -14.50 9.15 -5.14
N ALA A 191 -14.06 9.05 -3.89
CA ALA A 191 -14.93 9.03 -2.72
C ALA A 191 -15.86 10.25 -2.68
N PHE A 192 -15.33 11.46 -2.84
CA PHE A 192 -16.13 12.68 -2.83
C PHE A 192 -17.08 12.84 -4.03
N ASN A 193 -16.86 12.08 -5.10
CA ASN A 193 -17.78 12.01 -6.25
C ASN A 193 -18.75 10.82 -6.18
N SER A 194 -18.78 10.07 -5.07
CA SER A 194 -19.64 8.91 -4.86
C SER A 194 -20.56 9.08 -3.65
N PRO A 195 -21.42 10.12 -3.61
CA PRO A 195 -22.24 10.46 -2.43
C PRO A 195 -23.30 9.40 -2.10
N PHE A 196 -23.53 8.45 -3.01
CA PHE A 196 -24.44 7.31 -2.80
C PHE A 196 -23.82 6.17 -1.97
N ILE A 197 -22.49 6.23 -1.71
CA ILE A 197 -21.80 5.24 -0.88
C ILE A 197 -21.85 5.68 0.58
N LEU A 198 -22.25 4.77 1.48
CA LEU A 198 -22.26 5.05 2.92
C LEU A 198 -20.84 5.34 3.42
N GLY A 199 -20.65 6.50 4.05
CA GLY A 199 -19.36 6.89 4.61
C GLY A 199 -18.34 7.36 3.56
N TYR A 200 -18.77 7.83 2.41
CA TYR A 200 -17.88 8.32 1.35
C TYR A 200 -16.98 9.49 1.81
N GLU A 201 -17.52 10.39 2.64
CA GLU A 201 -16.73 11.51 3.17
C GLU A 201 -15.60 11.02 4.07
N GLU A 202 -15.89 10.09 4.98
CA GLU A 202 -14.92 9.52 5.90
C GLU A 202 -13.84 8.73 5.16
N ILE A 203 -14.23 7.96 4.13
CA ILE A 203 -13.28 7.25 3.27
C ILE A 203 -12.38 8.26 2.55
N GLY A 204 -12.96 9.31 1.98
CA GLY A 204 -12.21 10.37 1.30
C GLY A 204 -11.25 11.12 2.22
N ILE A 205 -11.71 11.49 3.42
CA ILE A 205 -10.89 12.15 4.44
C ILE A 205 -9.74 11.23 4.86
N PHE A 206 -10.01 9.96 5.11
CA PHE A 206 -8.97 8.97 5.43
C PHE A 206 -7.93 8.88 4.31
N CYS A 207 -8.34 8.79 3.05
CA CYS A 207 -7.44 8.73 1.90
C CYS A 207 -6.54 9.98 1.79
N PHE A 208 -7.09 11.18 1.95
CA PHE A 208 -6.30 12.42 1.93
C PHE A 208 -5.37 12.53 3.15
N THR A 209 -5.81 12.10 4.32
CA THR A 209 -4.97 12.05 5.53
C THR A 209 -3.78 11.13 5.33
N LEU A 210 -4.03 9.91 4.83
CA LEU A 210 -2.99 8.92 4.56
C LEU A 210 -2.04 9.38 3.46
N ALA A 211 -2.56 9.97 2.37
CA ALA A 211 -1.73 10.54 1.32
C ALA A 211 -0.81 11.65 1.87
N GLY A 212 -1.33 12.54 2.70
CA GLY A 212 -0.53 13.56 3.39
C GLY A 212 0.56 12.93 4.27
N ALA A 213 0.20 11.94 5.07
CA ALA A 213 1.15 11.24 5.93
C ALA A 213 2.25 10.52 5.13
N LEU A 214 1.90 9.94 3.97
CA LEU A 214 2.86 9.34 3.05
C LEU A 214 3.81 10.39 2.44
N ILE A 215 3.31 11.56 2.04
CA ILE A 215 4.17 12.65 1.53
C ILE A 215 5.17 13.07 2.61
N GLY A 216 4.76 13.16 3.88
CA GLY A 216 5.65 13.45 4.99
C GLY A 216 6.69 12.34 5.22
N PHE A 217 6.29 11.08 5.13
CA PHE A 217 7.18 9.92 5.21
C PHE A 217 8.21 9.92 4.08
N LEU A 218 7.80 10.25 2.85
CA LEU A 218 8.68 10.27 1.69
C LEU A 218 9.83 11.27 1.84
N PHE A 219 9.72 12.31 2.65
CA PHE A 219 10.85 13.20 2.99
C PHE A 219 12.04 12.44 3.59
N PHE A 220 11.79 11.30 4.24
CA PHE A 220 12.81 10.44 4.83
C PHE A 220 13.11 9.21 3.98
N ASN A 221 12.20 8.82 3.08
CA ASN A 221 12.30 7.61 2.28
C ASN A 221 12.76 7.86 0.84
N PHE A 222 12.77 9.10 0.32
CA PHE A 222 13.36 9.40 -0.98
C PHE A 222 14.86 9.13 -1.02
N TYR A 223 15.33 8.77 -2.22
CA TYR A 223 16.73 8.46 -2.48
C TYR A 223 17.67 9.65 -2.17
N PRO A 224 18.76 9.47 -1.38
CA PRO A 224 19.07 8.26 -0.61
C PRO A 224 18.22 8.16 0.67
N ALA A 225 17.57 7.03 0.87
CA ALA A 225 16.62 6.84 1.98
C ALA A 225 17.31 6.89 3.35
N LYS A 226 16.71 7.60 4.30
CA LYS A 226 17.11 7.65 5.71
C LYS A 226 16.43 6.57 6.54
N ILE A 227 15.34 5.99 6.02
CA ILE A 227 14.58 4.89 6.61
C ILE A 227 13.80 4.14 5.51
N PHE A 228 13.73 2.81 5.58
CA PHE A 228 12.92 1.98 4.69
C PHE A 228 11.53 1.78 5.27
N MET A 229 10.54 1.61 4.38
CA MET A 229 9.14 1.42 4.77
C MET A 229 8.94 0.15 5.58
N GLY A 230 9.48 -0.96 5.11
CA GLY A 230 9.33 -2.30 5.67
C GLY A 230 7.99 -2.96 5.33
N ASP A 231 7.88 -4.25 5.68
CA ASP A 231 6.64 -5.04 5.50
C ASP A 231 5.47 -4.44 6.29
N LEU A 232 5.76 -3.83 7.45
CA LEU A 232 4.82 -3.09 8.27
C LEU A 232 4.05 -2.03 7.45
N GLY A 233 4.77 -1.27 6.64
CA GLY A 233 4.16 -0.22 5.83
C GLY A 233 3.55 -0.75 4.53
N SER A 234 4.31 -1.51 3.77
CA SER A 234 3.93 -1.93 2.42
C SER A 234 2.72 -2.87 2.40
N LEU A 235 2.63 -3.84 3.33
CA LEU A 235 1.47 -4.72 3.45
C LEU A 235 0.21 -3.95 3.83
N SER A 236 0.34 -3.04 4.79
CA SER A 236 -0.75 -2.18 5.25
C SER A 236 -1.31 -1.31 4.12
N LEU A 237 -0.44 -0.65 3.35
CA LEU A 237 -0.86 0.21 2.23
C LEU A 237 -1.58 -0.57 1.14
N GLY A 238 -1.04 -1.72 0.72
CA GLY A 238 -1.65 -2.52 -0.35
C GLY A 238 -3.02 -3.08 0.04
N ALA A 239 -3.17 -3.60 1.25
CA ALA A 239 -4.45 -4.07 1.75
C ALA A 239 -5.47 -2.92 1.91
N THR A 240 -5.02 -1.75 2.34
CA THR A 240 -5.86 -0.57 2.48
C THR A 240 -6.33 -0.04 1.12
N LEU A 241 -5.49 -0.05 0.08
CA LEU A 241 -5.90 0.30 -1.29
C LEU A 241 -7.02 -0.62 -1.78
N ALA A 242 -6.87 -1.93 -1.58
CA ALA A 242 -7.92 -2.89 -1.92
C ALA A 242 -9.22 -2.62 -1.12
N SER A 243 -9.11 -2.37 0.19
CA SER A 243 -10.25 -2.07 1.05
C SER A 243 -11.03 -0.86 0.58
N VAL A 244 -10.33 0.22 0.26
CA VAL A 244 -10.93 1.47 -0.22
C VAL A 244 -11.64 1.25 -1.56
N SER A 245 -11.01 0.55 -2.52
CA SER A 245 -11.63 0.28 -3.82
C SER A 245 -12.90 -0.57 -3.71
N ILE A 246 -12.92 -1.57 -2.82
CA ILE A 246 -14.07 -2.42 -2.54
C ILE A 246 -15.21 -1.62 -1.92
N LEU A 247 -14.92 -0.80 -0.90
CA LEU A 247 -15.93 -0.01 -0.19
C LEU A 247 -16.50 1.12 -1.04
N LEU A 248 -15.72 1.66 -1.98
CA LEU A 248 -16.19 2.63 -2.97
C LEU A 248 -16.87 1.98 -4.19
N LYS A 249 -17.00 0.64 -4.22
CA LYS A 249 -17.63 -0.10 -5.32
C LYS A 249 -16.98 0.18 -6.68
N CYS A 250 -15.67 0.39 -6.67
CA CYS A 250 -14.86 0.64 -7.86
C CYS A 250 -13.68 -0.34 -7.95
N GLU A 251 -13.95 -1.64 -7.71
CA GLU A 251 -12.96 -2.72 -7.64
C GLU A 251 -12.09 -2.79 -8.91
N LEU A 252 -12.70 -2.58 -10.08
CA LEU A 252 -11.99 -2.62 -11.35
C LEU A 252 -11.02 -1.46 -11.53
N SER A 253 -11.26 -0.33 -10.88
CA SER A 253 -10.35 0.81 -10.92
C SER A 253 -8.98 0.49 -10.31
N LEU A 254 -8.94 -0.46 -9.36
CA LEU A 254 -7.69 -0.88 -8.73
C LEU A 254 -6.73 -1.53 -9.75
N ILE A 255 -7.26 -2.18 -10.79
CA ILE A 255 -6.44 -2.74 -11.87
C ILE A 255 -5.70 -1.63 -12.62
N ILE A 256 -6.37 -0.49 -12.84
CA ILE A 256 -5.80 0.63 -13.60
C ILE A 256 -4.91 1.48 -12.67
N ILE A 257 -5.42 1.93 -11.52
CA ILE A 257 -4.67 2.76 -10.56
C ILE A 257 -3.46 1.98 -10.02
N GLY A 258 -3.64 0.68 -9.78
CA GLY A 258 -2.61 -0.23 -9.28
C GLY A 258 -1.76 -0.90 -10.35
N LEU A 259 -1.84 -0.48 -11.63
CA LEU A 259 -1.20 -1.19 -12.75
C LEU A 259 0.29 -1.40 -12.56
N VAL A 260 1.01 -0.42 -12.01
CA VAL A 260 2.45 -0.55 -11.74
C VAL A 260 2.72 -1.67 -10.74
N PHE A 261 1.96 -1.76 -9.64
CA PHE A 261 2.09 -2.84 -8.66
C PHE A 261 1.79 -4.21 -9.28
N ILE A 262 0.80 -4.27 -10.18
CA ILE A 262 0.44 -5.50 -10.90
C ILE A 262 1.58 -5.94 -11.82
N ILE A 263 2.15 -5.03 -12.62
CA ILE A 263 3.24 -5.34 -13.56
C ILE A 263 4.49 -5.81 -12.79
N GLU A 264 4.84 -5.16 -11.69
CA GLU A 264 5.94 -5.57 -10.81
C GLU A 264 5.74 -7.01 -10.31
N THR A 265 4.55 -7.31 -9.82
CA THR A 265 4.21 -8.65 -9.32
C THR A 265 4.19 -9.69 -10.44
N LEU A 266 3.54 -9.38 -11.57
CA LEU A 266 3.48 -10.27 -12.73
C LEU A 266 4.87 -10.57 -13.29
N SER A 267 5.77 -9.59 -13.35
CA SER A 267 7.15 -9.80 -13.79
C SER A 267 7.88 -10.84 -12.92
N SER A 268 7.64 -10.82 -11.61
CA SER A 268 8.19 -11.81 -10.69
C SER A 268 7.57 -13.19 -10.89
N PHE A 269 6.25 -13.26 -11.06
CA PHE A 269 5.54 -14.52 -11.33
C PHE A 269 6.03 -15.16 -12.65
N ILE A 270 6.07 -14.39 -13.73
CA ILE A 270 6.54 -14.85 -15.05
C ILE A 270 7.98 -15.37 -14.94
N GLN A 271 8.85 -14.65 -14.23
CA GLN A 271 10.24 -15.08 -14.04
C GLN A 271 10.35 -16.40 -13.29
N ILE A 272 9.59 -16.56 -12.20
CA ILE A 272 9.60 -17.81 -11.41
C ILE A 272 9.10 -18.99 -12.23
N ILE A 273 7.98 -18.83 -12.96
CA ILE A 273 7.42 -19.86 -13.82
C ILE A 273 8.41 -20.22 -14.94
N SER A 274 8.99 -19.23 -15.61
CA SER A 274 9.91 -19.44 -16.72
C SER A 274 11.19 -20.16 -16.27
N ILE A 275 11.76 -19.80 -15.12
CA ILE A 275 12.92 -20.51 -14.58
C ILE A 275 12.55 -21.95 -14.17
N ARG A 276 11.40 -22.14 -13.51
CA ARG A 276 11.00 -23.44 -12.98
C ARG A 276 10.66 -24.48 -14.06
N TYR A 277 9.95 -24.05 -15.13
CA TYR A 277 9.46 -24.97 -16.16
C TYR A 277 10.28 -24.98 -17.44
N PHE A 278 10.96 -23.86 -17.78
CA PHE A 278 11.68 -23.71 -19.03
C PHE A 278 13.20 -23.51 -18.84
N ASN A 279 13.69 -23.40 -17.60
CA ASN A 279 15.09 -23.11 -17.27
C ASN A 279 15.64 -21.85 -18.01
N LYS A 280 14.77 -20.87 -18.31
CA LYS A 280 15.12 -19.67 -19.03
C LYS A 280 14.71 -18.43 -18.20
N LYS A 281 15.52 -17.36 -18.28
CA LYS A 281 15.18 -16.06 -17.73
C LYS A 281 14.46 -15.25 -18.79
N VAL A 282 13.29 -14.67 -18.43
CA VAL A 282 12.59 -13.67 -19.25
C VAL A 282 13.18 -12.29 -19.01
N PHE A 283 13.36 -11.94 -17.74
CA PHE A 283 13.98 -10.69 -17.31
C PHE A 283 15.39 -10.94 -16.79
N LEU A 284 16.30 -9.97 -16.91
CA LEU A 284 17.64 -10.06 -16.32
C LEU A 284 17.56 -10.32 -14.82
N LYS A 285 16.63 -9.64 -14.15
CA LYS A 285 16.25 -9.84 -12.75
C LYS A 285 14.80 -9.41 -12.57
N SER A 286 14.03 -10.03 -11.69
CA SER A 286 12.69 -9.60 -11.28
C SER A 286 12.69 -9.16 -9.82
N PRO A 287 11.79 -8.27 -9.40
CA PRO A 287 10.76 -7.52 -10.15
C PRO A 287 11.31 -6.58 -11.23
N LEU A 288 10.40 -5.93 -12.01
CA LEU A 288 10.74 -5.16 -13.20
C LEU A 288 11.69 -3.98 -12.92
N HIS A 289 11.56 -3.31 -11.76
CA HIS A 289 12.48 -2.24 -11.36
C HIS A 289 13.93 -2.74 -11.31
N HIS A 290 14.19 -3.97 -10.84
CA HIS A 290 15.52 -4.56 -10.86
C HIS A 290 16.01 -4.90 -12.27
N HIS A 291 15.10 -5.20 -13.21
CA HIS A 291 15.47 -5.38 -14.61
C HIS A 291 16.05 -4.10 -15.19
N PHE A 292 15.41 -2.95 -14.93
CA PHE A 292 15.91 -1.65 -15.37
C PHE A 292 17.23 -1.27 -14.71
N GLU A 293 17.41 -1.59 -13.42
CA GLU A 293 18.72 -1.41 -12.75
C GLU A 293 19.83 -2.22 -13.44
N MET A 294 19.54 -3.47 -13.84
CA MET A 294 20.50 -4.32 -14.56
C MET A 294 20.79 -3.84 -15.98
N LEU A 295 19.89 -3.10 -16.60
CA LEU A 295 20.10 -2.39 -17.87
C LEU A 295 20.94 -1.11 -17.70
N GLY A 296 21.28 -0.71 -16.46
CA GLY A 296 22.13 0.44 -16.16
C GLY A 296 21.40 1.74 -15.86
N PHE A 297 20.06 1.75 -15.80
CA PHE A 297 19.30 2.95 -15.41
C PHE A 297 19.61 3.35 -13.97
N LYS A 298 19.54 4.66 -13.71
CA LYS A 298 19.65 5.17 -12.34
C LYS A 298 18.35 4.92 -11.57
N GLU A 299 18.44 4.65 -10.27
CA GLU A 299 17.29 4.43 -9.41
C GLU A 299 16.25 5.57 -9.52
N THR A 300 16.71 6.82 -9.50
CA THR A 300 15.86 8.00 -9.62
C THR A 300 15.10 8.08 -10.96
N ASP A 301 15.69 7.60 -12.04
CA ASP A 301 15.05 7.66 -13.37
C ASP A 301 13.98 6.56 -13.50
N ILE A 302 14.23 5.38 -12.92
CA ILE A 302 13.24 4.29 -12.81
C ILE A 302 12.03 4.76 -12.00
N ILE A 303 12.26 5.41 -10.85
CA ILE A 303 11.19 5.92 -9.99
C ILE A 303 10.35 6.96 -10.74
N LYS A 304 10.99 7.92 -11.44
CA LYS A 304 10.26 8.93 -12.23
C LYS A 304 9.41 8.30 -13.33
N LEU A 305 9.95 7.30 -14.04
CA LEU A 305 9.20 6.57 -15.07
C LEU A 305 7.96 5.90 -14.47
N PHE A 306 8.11 5.20 -13.36
CA PHE A 306 7.01 4.49 -12.71
C PHE A 306 5.96 5.43 -12.12
N TYR A 307 6.39 6.57 -11.56
CA TYR A 307 5.47 7.63 -11.12
C TYR A 307 4.68 8.22 -12.29
N LEU A 308 5.33 8.46 -13.43
CA LEU A 308 4.65 8.96 -14.63
C LEU A 308 3.58 7.96 -15.09
N VAL A 309 3.93 6.67 -15.18
CA VAL A 309 2.97 5.62 -15.54
C VAL A 309 1.82 5.55 -14.53
N GLY A 310 2.12 5.53 -13.24
CA GLY A 310 1.10 5.50 -12.18
C GLY A 310 0.17 6.72 -12.24
N LEU A 311 0.71 7.91 -12.51
CA LEU A 311 -0.06 9.15 -12.67
C LEU A 311 -0.99 9.08 -13.89
N ILE A 312 -0.49 8.64 -15.03
CA ILE A 312 -1.29 8.49 -16.26
C ILE A 312 -2.43 7.49 -16.02
N CYS A 313 -2.14 6.33 -15.44
CA CYS A 313 -3.14 5.31 -15.12
C CYS A 313 -4.20 5.84 -14.16
N SER A 314 -3.79 6.57 -13.12
CA SER A 314 -4.70 7.19 -12.16
C SER A 314 -5.59 8.24 -12.82
N LEU A 315 -5.05 9.08 -13.70
CA LEU A 315 -5.82 10.07 -14.46
C LEU A 315 -6.84 9.39 -15.38
N ILE A 316 -6.44 8.34 -16.11
CA ILE A 316 -7.36 7.57 -16.95
C ILE A 316 -8.52 7.00 -16.13
N SER A 317 -8.20 6.40 -14.98
CA SER A 317 -9.22 5.83 -14.09
C SER A 317 -10.15 6.90 -13.52
N LEU A 318 -9.61 8.06 -13.10
CA LEU A 318 -10.41 9.19 -12.62
C LEU A 318 -11.35 9.70 -13.71
N ILE A 319 -10.84 9.97 -14.92
CA ILE A 319 -11.66 10.45 -16.04
C ILE A 319 -12.79 9.45 -16.31
N TYR A 320 -12.47 8.16 -16.34
CA TYR A 320 -13.47 7.11 -16.59
C TYR A 320 -14.57 7.10 -15.52
N ILE A 321 -14.21 7.12 -14.22
CA ILE A 321 -15.19 7.05 -13.12
C ILE A 321 -16.00 8.34 -12.98
N LEU A 322 -15.39 9.51 -13.25
CA LEU A 322 -16.07 10.80 -13.10
C LEU A 322 -17.02 11.12 -14.27
N LEU A 323 -16.86 10.46 -15.42
CA LEU A 323 -17.72 10.63 -16.58
C LEU A 323 -18.88 9.62 -16.62
N HIS A 324 -18.85 8.58 -15.80
CA HIS A 324 -19.82 7.48 -15.77
C HIS A 324 -20.36 7.22 -14.37
#